data_2f51e25b73417e9e21abcf8ff9599f9d
#
_entry.id   2f51e25b73417e9e21abcf8ff9599f9d
#
_cell.length_a   1.000
_cell.length_b   1.000
_cell.length_c   1.000
_cell.angle_alpha   90.00
_cell.angle_beta   90.00
_cell.angle_gamma   90.00
#
_symmetry.space_group_name_H-M   'P 1'
#
loop_
_entity.id
_entity.type
_entity.pdbx_description
1 polymer ?
#
loop_
_entity_poly.entity_id
_entity_poly.type
_entity_poly.pdbx_seq_one_letter_code
_entity_poly.pdbx_strand_id
1 'polypeptide(L)'
;MKLLIGGSPCTHWSIAQTKNRETEASGIGWELFLNYRIARDKYKPDYFLYENNKSMSPAIRTQITAELGVEPVLINSALVSAQNRQRLYWVGRRNPDGTYSQVPVEQPEDRGILLRDILETGIAWQEKAYNLTTRCCGAIPSDTLKRHRHTMVAEPVRRWSELLWVCLQFLPL
;
A
#
# COMPACT_ATOMS: atom_id res chain seq x y z
N MET A 1 -23.30 6.96 -14.50
CA MET A 1 -22.09 6.16 -14.24
C MET A 1 -22.02 5.84 -12.75
N LYS A 2 -21.88 4.56 -12.39
CA LYS A 2 -21.68 4.11 -11.01
C LYS A 2 -20.25 3.60 -10.86
N LEU A 3 -19.53 4.05 -9.84
CA LEU A 3 -18.17 3.65 -9.55
C LEU A 3 -18.11 3.05 -8.13
N LEU A 4 -17.49 1.87 -7.98
CA LEU A 4 -17.19 1.26 -6.69
C LEU A 4 -15.67 1.25 -6.48
N ILE A 5 -15.19 1.97 -5.48
CA ILE A 5 -13.78 1.96 -5.07
C ILE A 5 -13.69 1.40 -3.66
N GLY A 6 -12.74 0.48 -3.44
CA GLY A 6 -12.53 -0.06 -2.10
C GLY A 6 -11.35 -1.01 -2.01
N GLY A 7 -11.12 -1.48 -0.79
CA GLY A 7 -10.11 -2.47 -0.46
C GLY A 7 -10.42 -3.04 0.92
N SER A 8 -10.20 -4.33 1.11
CA SER A 8 -10.31 -4.93 2.44
C SER A 8 -9.06 -4.65 3.26
N PRO A 9 -9.15 -4.62 4.61
CA PRO A 9 -7.98 -4.50 5.46
C PRO A 9 -6.91 -5.55 5.12
N CYS A 10 -5.68 -5.10 4.91
CA CYS A 10 -4.57 -5.99 4.53
C CYS A 10 -3.85 -6.62 5.73
N THR A 11 -4.30 -6.38 6.96
CA THR A 11 -3.62 -6.81 8.19
C THR A 11 -3.43 -8.31 8.27
N HIS A 12 -4.39 -9.10 7.80
CA HIS A 12 -4.32 -10.56 7.82
C HIS A 12 -3.39 -11.15 6.76
N TRP A 13 -3.12 -10.43 5.67
CA TRP A 13 -2.36 -10.89 4.51
C TRP A 13 -0.95 -10.31 4.40
N SER A 14 -0.67 -9.25 5.16
CA SER A 14 0.61 -8.57 5.11
C SER A 14 1.74 -9.40 5.69
N ILE A 15 2.93 -9.34 5.07
CA ILE A 15 4.16 -9.89 5.65
C ILE A 15 4.58 -9.21 6.97
N ALA A 16 4.02 -8.04 7.29
CA ALA A 16 4.21 -7.39 8.57
C ALA A 16 3.48 -8.13 9.71
N GLN A 17 2.50 -8.98 9.39
CA GLN A 17 1.85 -9.87 10.35
C GLN A 17 2.73 -11.10 10.59
N THR A 18 3.33 -11.18 11.75
CA THR A 18 4.23 -12.28 12.13
C THR A 18 3.50 -13.47 12.76
N LYS A 19 2.30 -13.22 13.32
CA LYS A 19 1.46 -14.25 13.94
C LYS A 19 0.12 -14.29 13.22
N ASN A 20 -0.41 -15.45 12.95
CA ASN A 20 -1.73 -15.65 12.32
C ASN A 20 -1.86 -15.01 10.93
N ARG A 21 -0.78 -14.95 10.15
CA ARG A 21 -0.85 -14.50 8.75
C ARG A 21 -1.60 -15.56 7.94
N GLU A 22 -2.67 -15.13 7.29
CA GLU A 22 -3.42 -15.97 6.36
C GLU A 22 -2.67 -16.07 5.02
N THR A 23 -2.55 -17.27 4.49
CA THR A 23 -1.86 -17.56 3.22
C THR A 23 -2.80 -18.14 2.16
N GLU A 24 -4.02 -18.50 2.56
CA GLU A 24 -5.06 -19.06 1.72
C GLU A 24 -6.32 -18.19 1.74
N ALA A 25 -7.22 -18.42 0.79
CA ALA A 25 -8.49 -17.72 0.67
C ALA A 25 -9.51 -18.21 1.71
N SER A 26 -9.19 -18.02 2.97
CA SER A 26 -9.98 -18.40 4.13
C SER A 26 -9.73 -17.44 5.30
N GLY A 27 -10.55 -17.52 6.34
CA GLY A 27 -10.42 -16.69 7.54
C GLY A 27 -10.98 -15.28 7.38
N ILE A 28 -10.70 -14.43 8.37
CA ILE A 28 -11.29 -13.07 8.49
C ILE A 28 -10.90 -12.17 7.32
N GLY A 29 -9.66 -12.23 6.87
CA GLY A 29 -9.20 -11.42 5.72
C GLY A 29 -9.99 -11.74 4.46
N TRP A 30 -10.28 -13.02 4.23
CA TRP A 30 -11.08 -13.47 3.10
C TRP A 30 -12.54 -13.03 3.23
N GLU A 31 -13.16 -13.16 4.39
CA GLU A 31 -14.53 -12.69 4.66
C GLU A 31 -14.67 -11.17 4.39
N LEU A 32 -13.69 -10.39 4.80
CA LEU A 32 -13.65 -8.95 4.53
C LEU A 32 -13.54 -8.64 3.03
N PHE A 33 -12.80 -9.43 2.27
CA PHE A 33 -12.80 -9.33 0.80
C PHE A 33 -14.16 -9.69 0.21
N LEU A 34 -14.80 -10.77 0.68
CA LEU A 34 -16.12 -11.18 0.19
C LEU A 34 -17.18 -10.09 0.40
N ASN A 35 -17.09 -9.27 1.45
CA ASN A 35 -17.97 -8.13 1.64
C ASN A 35 -17.84 -7.10 0.49
N TYR A 36 -16.62 -6.85 0.01
CA TYR A 36 -16.43 -6.01 -1.17
C TYR A 36 -17.05 -6.65 -2.42
N ARG A 37 -16.84 -7.96 -2.64
CA ARG A 37 -17.43 -8.69 -3.77
C ARG A 37 -18.97 -8.65 -3.71
N ILE A 38 -19.58 -8.89 -2.54
CA ILE A 38 -21.03 -8.80 -2.33
C ILE A 38 -21.55 -7.39 -2.66
N ALA A 39 -20.83 -6.34 -2.23
CA ALA A 39 -21.19 -4.97 -2.56
C ALA A 39 -21.16 -4.73 -4.07
N ARG A 40 -20.10 -5.19 -4.78
CA ARG A 40 -20.00 -5.11 -6.25
C ARG A 40 -21.19 -5.79 -6.93
N ASP A 41 -21.51 -7.01 -6.53
CA ASP A 41 -22.56 -7.81 -7.15
C ASP A 41 -23.97 -7.23 -6.87
N LYS A 42 -24.16 -6.61 -5.70
CA LYS A 42 -25.41 -5.93 -5.32
C LYS A 42 -25.61 -4.60 -6.07
N TYR A 43 -24.60 -3.73 -6.06
CA TYR A 43 -24.71 -2.38 -6.63
C TYR A 43 -24.50 -2.35 -8.14
N LYS A 44 -23.91 -3.40 -8.72
CA LYS A 44 -23.65 -3.56 -10.16
C LYS A 44 -23.06 -2.27 -10.75
N PRO A 45 -21.86 -1.83 -10.26
CA PRO A 45 -21.23 -0.60 -10.73
C PRO A 45 -20.83 -0.73 -12.19
N ASP A 46 -20.77 0.39 -12.91
CA ASP A 46 -20.25 0.44 -14.28
C ASP A 46 -18.74 0.19 -14.30
N TYR A 47 -18.05 0.67 -13.25
CA TYR A 47 -16.62 0.43 -13.01
C TYR A 47 -16.38 0.07 -11.55
N PHE A 48 -15.42 -0.81 -11.32
CA PHE A 48 -14.92 -1.05 -9.97
C PHE A 48 -13.39 -0.95 -9.92
N LEU A 49 -12.89 -0.57 -8.74
CA LEU A 49 -11.49 -0.65 -8.38
C LEU A 49 -11.38 -1.30 -7.00
N TYR A 50 -10.64 -2.40 -6.92
CA TYR A 50 -10.26 -3.03 -5.66
C TYR A 50 -8.76 -2.91 -5.45
N GLU A 51 -8.32 -2.45 -4.27
CA GLU A 51 -6.92 -2.29 -3.91
C GLU A 51 -6.53 -3.23 -2.77
N ASN A 52 -5.32 -3.79 -2.83
CA ASN A 52 -4.73 -4.46 -1.68
C ASN A 52 -3.19 -4.47 -1.73
N ASN A 53 -2.54 -4.97 -0.67
CA ASN A 53 -1.10 -4.99 -0.62
C ASN A 53 -0.49 -6.04 -1.57
N LYS A 54 0.73 -5.76 -2.07
CA LYS A 54 1.48 -6.71 -2.92
C LYS A 54 1.89 -7.97 -2.15
N SER A 55 2.05 -7.90 -0.82
CA SER A 55 2.67 -8.95 -0.02
C SER A 55 1.73 -10.11 0.35
N MET A 56 0.46 -10.09 -0.10
CA MET A 56 -0.42 -11.25 0.05
C MET A 56 0.16 -12.49 -0.64
N SER A 57 -0.27 -13.68 -0.20
CA SER A 57 0.17 -14.92 -0.82
C SER A 57 -0.31 -15.03 -2.28
N PRO A 58 0.41 -15.78 -3.13
CA PRO A 58 -0.04 -16.06 -4.50
C PRO A 58 -1.43 -16.72 -4.53
N ALA A 59 -1.73 -17.64 -3.61
CA ALA A 59 -3.01 -18.33 -3.55
C ALA A 59 -4.17 -17.35 -3.35
N ILE A 60 -4.06 -16.42 -2.38
CA ILE A 60 -5.06 -15.37 -2.15
C ILE A 60 -5.21 -14.47 -3.39
N ARG A 61 -4.09 -14.04 -3.99
CA ARG A 61 -4.13 -13.19 -5.19
C ARG A 61 -4.85 -13.87 -6.35
N THR A 62 -4.55 -15.14 -6.61
CA THR A 62 -5.20 -15.92 -7.66
C THR A 62 -6.69 -16.04 -7.41
N GLN A 63 -7.10 -16.30 -6.16
CA GLN A 63 -8.51 -16.43 -5.84
C GLN A 63 -9.26 -15.11 -5.94
N ILE A 64 -8.66 -13.98 -5.50
CA ILE A 64 -9.23 -12.63 -5.71
C ILE A 64 -9.43 -12.36 -7.20
N THR A 65 -8.43 -12.69 -8.00
CA THR A 65 -8.49 -12.53 -9.47
C THR A 65 -9.64 -13.34 -10.07
N ALA A 66 -9.82 -14.60 -9.64
CA ALA A 66 -10.93 -15.44 -10.09
C ALA A 66 -12.30 -14.84 -9.69
N GLU A 67 -12.44 -14.36 -8.46
CA GLU A 67 -13.69 -13.75 -7.96
C GLU A 67 -14.02 -12.41 -8.64
N LEU A 68 -13.01 -11.60 -8.96
CA LEU A 68 -13.21 -10.30 -9.60
C LEU A 68 -13.29 -10.39 -11.13
N GLY A 69 -12.74 -11.47 -11.73
CA GLY A 69 -12.76 -11.71 -13.17
C GLY A 69 -11.78 -10.85 -13.97
N VAL A 70 -10.83 -10.18 -13.31
CA VAL A 70 -9.83 -9.30 -13.92
C VAL A 70 -8.49 -9.46 -13.22
N GLU A 71 -7.38 -9.29 -13.96
CA GLU A 71 -6.03 -9.38 -13.41
C GLU A 71 -5.61 -8.11 -12.67
N PRO A 72 -4.77 -8.20 -11.63
CA PRO A 72 -4.29 -7.04 -10.93
C PRO A 72 -3.13 -6.35 -11.68
N VAL A 73 -3.09 -5.03 -11.59
CA VAL A 73 -1.95 -4.22 -11.99
C VAL A 73 -1.16 -3.84 -10.74
N LEU A 74 0.15 -4.07 -10.76
CA LEU A 74 1.05 -3.63 -9.70
C LEU A 74 1.48 -2.20 -9.96
N ILE A 75 1.18 -1.29 -9.05
CA ILE A 75 1.65 0.11 -9.10
C ILE A 75 2.45 0.42 -7.84
N ASN A 76 3.58 1.11 -8.03
CA ASN A 76 4.37 1.64 -6.94
C ASN A 76 4.17 3.16 -6.84
N SER A 77 3.72 3.66 -5.70
CA SER A 77 3.59 5.11 -5.48
C SER A 77 4.92 5.87 -5.59
N ALA A 78 6.06 5.19 -5.55
CA ALA A 78 7.37 5.79 -5.77
C ALA A 78 7.49 6.50 -7.13
N LEU A 79 6.69 6.12 -8.12
CA LEU A 79 6.65 6.80 -9.43
C LEU A 79 6.10 8.23 -9.33
N VAL A 80 5.19 8.50 -8.38
CA VAL A 80 4.48 9.78 -8.28
C VAL A 80 4.63 10.46 -6.91
N SER A 81 5.42 9.86 -6.01
CA SER A 81 5.64 10.39 -4.66
C SER A 81 7.00 9.99 -4.11
N ALA A 82 7.37 10.59 -2.98
CA ALA A 82 8.61 10.24 -2.27
C ALA A 82 8.50 8.96 -1.44
N GLN A 83 7.45 8.14 -1.60
CA GLN A 83 7.24 6.92 -0.81
C GLN A 83 7.26 5.65 -1.66
N ASN A 84 8.02 4.64 -1.24
CA ASN A 84 7.98 3.31 -1.82
C ASN A 84 6.80 2.51 -1.24
N ARG A 85 5.69 2.43 -1.97
CA ARG A 85 4.46 1.74 -1.56
C ARG A 85 3.87 0.96 -2.73
N GLN A 86 4.14 -0.32 -2.81
CA GLN A 86 3.64 -1.20 -3.87
C GLN A 86 2.26 -1.76 -3.52
N ARG A 87 1.32 -1.63 -4.46
CA ARG A 87 -0.07 -2.09 -4.33
C ARG A 87 -0.55 -2.79 -5.57
N LEU A 88 -1.48 -3.71 -5.38
CA LEU A 88 -2.22 -4.40 -6.44
C LEU A 88 -3.58 -3.76 -6.63
N TYR A 89 -3.93 -3.49 -7.87
CA TYR A 89 -5.19 -2.87 -8.27
C TYR A 89 -5.91 -3.75 -9.28
N TRP A 90 -7.10 -4.22 -8.95
CA TRP A 90 -8.01 -4.89 -9.87
C TRP A 90 -9.00 -3.86 -10.37
N VAL A 91 -9.00 -3.60 -11.69
CA VAL A 91 -9.86 -2.59 -12.30
C VAL A 91 -10.70 -3.22 -13.39
N GLY A 92 -12.03 -3.19 -13.22
CA GLY A 92 -12.97 -3.80 -14.14
C GLY A 92 -14.07 -2.85 -14.59
N ARG A 93 -14.51 -3.03 -15.85
CA ARG A 93 -15.68 -2.38 -16.44
C ARG A 93 -16.77 -3.41 -16.67
N ARG A 94 -18.01 -3.06 -16.32
CA ARG A 94 -19.16 -3.92 -16.50
C ARG A 94 -19.56 -4.02 -17.96
N ASN A 95 -19.77 -5.25 -18.42
CA ASN A 95 -20.27 -5.58 -19.74
C ASN A 95 -21.82 -5.61 -19.78
N PRO A 96 -22.44 -5.55 -20.99
CA PRO A 96 -23.90 -5.65 -21.12
C PRO A 96 -24.50 -6.94 -20.54
N ASP A 97 -23.75 -8.06 -20.57
CA ASP A 97 -24.14 -9.35 -20.00
C ASP A 97 -24.04 -9.43 -18.49
N GLY A 98 -23.51 -8.36 -17.85
CA GLY A 98 -23.33 -8.27 -16.40
C GLY A 98 -21.99 -8.79 -15.90
N THR A 99 -21.14 -9.36 -16.74
CA THR A 99 -19.75 -9.72 -16.40
C THR A 99 -18.87 -8.49 -16.35
N TYR A 100 -17.61 -8.66 -15.90
CA TYR A 100 -16.64 -7.58 -15.89
C TYR A 100 -15.44 -7.92 -16.77
N SER A 101 -14.98 -6.95 -17.52
CA SER A 101 -13.78 -7.03 -18.34
C SER A 101 -12.67 -6.13 -17.80
N GLN A 102 -11.43 -6.53 -18.08
CA GLN A 102 -10.24 -5.79 -17.71
C GLN A 102 -10.26 -4.37 -18.28
N VAL A 103 -9.96 -3.38 -17.43
CA VAL A 103 -9.63 -2.02 -17.88
C VAL A 103 -8.12 -1.92 -17.96
N PRO A 104 -7.54 -1.58 -19.13
CA PRO A 104 -6.11 -1.29 -19.21
C PRO A 104 -5.75 -0.11 -18.30
N VAL A 105 -4.75 -0.32 -17.46
CA VAL A 105 -4.21 0.72 -16.57
C VAL A 105 -2.74 0.89 -16.89
N GLU A 106 -2.38 2.04 -17.41
CA GLU A 106 -0.99 2.39 -17.69
C GLU A 106 -0.23 2.67 -16.39
N GLN A 107 1.06 2.36 -16.39
CA GLN A 107 1.93 2.76 -15.27
C GLN A 107 2.06 4.27 -15.26
N PRO A 108 1.99 4.91 -14.07
CA PRO A 108 2.29 6.34 -13.97
C PRO A 108 3.73 6.60 -14.44
N GLU A 109 3.92 7.74 -15.11
CA GLU A 109 5.27 8.23 -15.42
C GLU A 109 6.05 8.53 -14.13
N ASP A 110 7.34 8.18 -14.11
CA ASP A 110 8.19 8.47 -12.96
C ASP A 110 8.48 9.98 -12.89
N ARG A 111 7.97 10.63 -11.87
CA ARG A 111 8.17 12.06 -11.61
C ARG A 111 9.51 12.37 -10.94
N GLY A 112 10.30 11.36 -10.59
CA GLY A 112 11.60 11.53 -9.94
C GLY A 112 11.55 12.16 -8.53
N ILE A 113 10.39 12.25 -7.86
CA ILE A 113 10.24 12.92 -6.57
C ILE A 113 10.99 12.13 -5.49
N LEU A 114 12.00 12.72 -4.88
CA LEU A 114 12.80 12.11 -3.84
C LEU A 114 12.36 12.59 -2.45
N LEU A 115 12.74 11.84 -1.41
CA LEU A 115 12.41 12.21 -0.03
C LEU A 115 12.98 13.58 0.34
N ARG A 116 14.20 13.89 -0.09
CA ARG A 116 14.85 15.20 0.12
C ARG A 116 14.06 16.37 -0.49
N ASP A 117 13.28 16.12 -1.55
CA ASP A 117 12.55 17.18 -2.26
C ASP A 117 11.29 17.63 -1.53
N ILE A 118 10.81 16.84 -0.56
CA ILE A 118 9.60 17.11 0.22
C ILE A 118 9.90 17.47 1.68
N LEU A 119 11.17 17.47 2.10
CA LEU A 119 11.54 17.86 3.45
C LEU A 119 11.66 19.38 3.54
N GLU A 120 11.10 19.96 4.60
CA GLU A 120 11.30 21.38 4.92
C GLU A 120 12.68 21.61 5.53
N THR A 121 13.15 20.65 6.35
CA THR A 121 14.45 20.68 7.03
C THR A 121 15.04 19.28 7.08
N GLY A 122 16.32 19.20 7.44
CA GLY A 122 16.99 17.93 7.65
C GLY A 122 17.57 17.28 6.40
N ILE A 123 18.24 16.16 6.61
CA ILE A 123 18.90 15.37 5.55
C ILE A 123 18.29 13.98 5.52
N ALA A 124 17.74 13.61 4.36
CA ALA A 124 17.20 12.28 4.14
C ALA A 124 18.34 11.25 4.05
N TRP A 125 18.20 10.13 4.77
CA TRP A 125 19.14 9.00 4.67
C TRP A 125 18.92 8.18 3.40
N GLN A 126 17.67 8.13 2.89
CA GLN A 126 17.29 7.36 1.70
C GLN A 126 16.54 8.23 0.68
N GLU A 127 16.53 7.79 -0.57
CA GLU A 127 15.87 8.51 -1.66
C GLU A 127 14.35 8.48 -1.57
N LYS A 128 13.78 7.37 -1.14
CA LYS A 128 12.32 7.19 -0.99
C LYS A 128 11.98 6.75 0.43
N ALA A 129 10.92 7.29 0.98
CA ALA A 129 10.41 6.88 2.29
C ALA A 129 9.90 5.43 2.26
N TYR A 130 10.07 4.72 3.37
CA TYR A 130 9.36 3.47 3.63
C TYR A 130 7.90 3.72 4.01
N ASN A 131 7.10 2.64 4.01
CA ASN A 131 5.73 2.73 4.50
C ASN A 131 5.70 3.17 5.97
N LEU A 132 4.88 4.19 6.25
CA LEU A 132 4.58 4.58 7.62
C LEU A 132 3.73 3.49 8.29
N THR A 133 4.13 3.09 9.47
CA THR A 133 3.41 2.12 10.29
C THR A 133 3.15 2.71 11.67
N THR A 134 2.14 2.21 12.36
CA THR A 134 1.83 2.61 13.75
C THR A 134 2.96 2.31 14.74
N ARG A 135 3.95 1.49 14.35
CA ARG A 135 5.12 1.13 15.15
C ARG A 135 6.35 1.99 14.86
N CYS A 136 6.23 3.07 14.09
CA CYS A 136 7.37 3.97 13.84
C CYS A 136 7.87 4.71 15.08
N CYS A 137 7.01 4.85 16.12
CA CYS A 137 7.38 5.46 17.39
C CYS A 137 8.31 4.51 18.19
N GLY A 138 9.48 5.01 18.58
CA GLY A 138 10.45 4.25 19.40
C GLY A 138 11.36 3.31 18.60
N ALA A 139 11.47 3.50 17.29
CA ALA A 139 12.46 2.78 16.48
C ALA A 139 13.89 3.13 16.95
N ILE A 140 14.68 2.10 17.28
CA ILE A 140 16.08 2.26 17.66
C ILE A 140 16.88 2.58 16.38
N PRO A 141 17.65 3.67 16.31
CA PRO A 141 18.37 4.06 15.10
C PRO A 141 19.28 2.95 14.54
N SER A 142 19.99 2.25 15.40
CA SER A 142 20.87 1.15 14.99
C SER A 142 20.12 -0.02 14.33
N ASP A 143 18.93 -0.37 14.80
CA ASP A 143 18.09 -1.42 14.20
C ASP A 143 17.51 -0.96 12.86
N THR A 144 17.11 0.30 12.79
CA THR A 144 16.60 0.92 11.56
C THR A 144 17.65 0.96 10.47
N LEU A 145 18.88 1.34 10.79
CA LEU A 145 20.01 1.36 9.84
C LEU A 145 20.33 -0.06 9.33
N LYS A 146 20.33 -1.06 10.21
CA LYS A 146 20.63 -2.45 9.83
C LYS A 146 19.54 -3.12 9.03
N ARG A 147 18.27 -2.83 9.34
CA ARG A 147 17.11 -3.54 8.77
C ARG A 147 16.34 -2.76 7.70
N HIS A 148 16.70 -1.51 7.46
CA HIS A 148 16.04 -0.64 6.47
C HIS A 148 14.50 -0.64 6.58
N ARG A 149 13.95 -0.58 7.80
CA ARG A 149 12.51 -0.70 8.04
C ARG A 149 11.77 0.60 8.23
N HIS A 150 12.49 1.66 8.59
CA HIS A 150 11.92 2.96 8.91
C HIS A 150 12.59 4.07 8.11
N THR A 151 11.81 5.09 7.79
CA THR A 151 12.33 6.32 7.20
C THR A 151 13.07 7.11 8.26
N MET A 152 14.28 7.59 7.94
CA MET A 152 15.08 8.41 8.82
C MET A 152 15.46 9.73 8.15
N VAL A 153 15.36 10.79 8.95
CA VAL A 153 15.82 12.13 8.59
C VAL A 153 16.69 12.63 9.73
N ALA A 154 17.88 13.14 9.39
CA ALA A 154 18.78 13.77 10.33
C ALA A 154 18.47 15.27 10.39
N GLU A 155 18.06 15.77 11.55
CA GLU A 155 17.86 17.19 11.78
C GLU A 155 19.14 17.85 12.36
N PRO A 156 19.55 19.04 11.88
CA PRO A 156 20.67 19.76 12.48
C PRO A 156 20.28 20.25 13.87
N VAL A 157 21.03 19.83 14.88
CA VAL A 157 20.82 20.30 16.27
C VAL A 157 21.56 21.61 16.47
N ARG A 158 20.86 22.62 16.99
CA ARG A 158 21.45 23.95 17.28
C ARG A 158 22.51 23.97 18.40
N ARG A 159 22.71 22.86 19.13
CA ARG A 159 23.75 22.69 20.16
C ARG A 159 24.58 21.45 19.88
N TRP A 160 25.87 21.60 19.90
CA TRP A 160 26.90 20.60 19.58
C TRP A 160 26.93 19.32 20.47
N SER A 161 26.04 19.20 21.45
CA SER A 161 26.06 18.12 22.43
C SER A 161 25.06 16.98 22.21
N GLU A 162 24.10 17.11 21.27
CA GLU A 162 23.04 16.11 21.10
C GLU A 162 22.74 15.87 19.62
N LEU A 163 23.25 14.79 19.07
CA LEU A 163 22.76 14.21 17.81
C LEU A 163 21.44 13.47 18.10
N LEU A 164 20.32 14.17 18.05
CA LEU A 164 19.00 13.56 18.14
C LEU A 164 18.55 13.07 16.75
N TRP A 165 18.44 11.75 16.62
CA TRP A 165 17.77 11.12 15.50
C TRP A 165 16.25 11.15 15.72
N VAL A 166 15.54 11.91 14.91
CA VAL A 166 14.07 11.99 14.99
C VAL A 166 13.47 11.08 13.93
N CYS A 167 12.67 10.13 14.37
CA CYS A 167 11.76 9.40 13.50
C CYS A 167 10.54 10.31 13.24
N LEU A 168 10.46 10.94 12.05
CA LEU A 168 9.36 11.82 11.71
C LEU A 168 8.03 11.06 11.71
N GLN A 169 7.17 11.42 12.66
CA GLN A 169 5.75 11.16 12.56
C GLN A 169 5.13 12.27 11.71
N PHE A 170 4.70 11.94 10.50
CA PHE A 170 3.76 12.82 9.82
C PHE A 170 2.43 12.76 10.59
N LEU A 171 2.03 13.88 11.19
CA LEU A 171 0.68 14.06 11.69
C LEU A 171 -0.27 14.02 10.49
N PRO A 172 -1.43 13.35 10.60
CA PRO A 172 -2.45 13.44 9.57
C PRO A 172 -2.97 14.89 9.52
N LEU A 173 -3.00 15.46 8.32
CA LEU A 173 -3.82 16.63 8.02
C LEU A 173 -5.30 16.23 8.03
#